data_394e0d3b6f3d2751c3e582812078b829
#
_entry.id   394e0d3b6f3d2751c3e582812078b829
#
_cell.length_a   1.000
_cell.length_b   1.000
_cell.length_c   1.000
_cell.angle_alpha   90.00
_cell.angle_beta   90.00
_cell.angle_gamma   90.00
#
_symmetry.space_group_name_H-M   'P 1'
#
loop_
_entity.id
_entity.type
_entity.pdbx_description
1 polymer ?
#
loop_
_entity_poly.entity_id
_entity_poly.type
_entity_poly.pdbx_seq_one_letter_code
_entity_poly.pdbx_strand_id
1 'polypeptide(L)'
;MKKYKVCILSAGVGTRMGPLSENVNKSVLPINFKAVISHIIEKFHKDTEFVIALGHKKDTVKNYIKLAHPECNITYVEIDKFIGPGSGPGYSLLACKDYLQCPFVFFASDTIVLESIPDVDNNWLGICSVKNPKDYCTVKIKDNLIVQIDDKIITNNKYAF
;
A
#
# COMPACT_ATOMS: atom_id res chain seq x y z
N MET A 1 11.14 1.90 -20.93
CA MET A 1 10.76 1.28 -19.63
C MET A 1 9.59 0.35 -19.86
N LYS A 2 9.56 -0.83 -19.21
CA LYS A 2 8.37 -1.69 -19.24
C LYS A 2 7.17 -0.94 -18.69
N LYS A 3 6.02 -1.06 -19.33
CA LYS A 3 4.77 -0.49 -18.81
C LYS A 3 4.34 -1.29 -17.59
N TYR A 4 4.13 -0.62 -16.46
CA TYR A 4 3.64 -1.21 -15.22
C TYR A 4 2.58 -0.32 -14.58
N LYS A 5 1.90 -0.84 -13.57
CA LYS A 5 0.92 -0.09 -12.78
C LYS A 5 1.34 -0.02 -11.32
N VAL A 6 0.78 0.92 -10.59
CA VAL A 6 0.94 1.02 -9.13
C VAL A 6 -0.39 0.74 -8.46
N CYS A 7 -0.41 -0.27 -7.60
CA CYS A 7 -1.59 -0.65 -6.82
C CYS A 7 -1.46 -0.12 -5.39
N ILE A 8 -2.40 0.71 -4.94
CA ILE A 8 -2.43 1.27 -3.58
C ILE A 8 -3.67 0.77 -2.86
N LEU A 9 -3.48 0.04 -1.75
CA LEU A 9 -4.61 -0.44 -0.95
C LEU A 9 -4.99 0.56 0.13
N SER A 10 -6.09 1.27 -0.09
CA SER A 10 -6.64 2.32 0.78
C SER A 10 -8.05 1.99 1.32
N ALA A 11 -8.42 0.70 1.37
CA ALA A 11 -9.77 0.30 1.79
C ALA A 11 -9.95 0.21 3.32
N GLY A 12 -8.87 -0.03 4.07
CA GLY A 12 -8.93 -0.34 5.50
C GLY A 12 -9.39 0.81 6.40
N VAL A 13 -10.00 0.47 7.54
CA VAL A 13 -10.54 1.42 8.53
C VAL A 13 -9.45 2.18 9.27
N GLY A 14 -8.27 1.56 9.48
CA GLY A 14 -7.19 2.20 10.24
C GLY A 14 -7.46 2.27 11.75
N THR A 15 -8.05 1.23 12.34
CA THR A 15 -8.49 1.20 13.77
C THR A 15 -7.42 1.61 14.76
N ARG A 16 -6.14 1.34 14.48
CA ARG A 16 -4.99 1.75 15.31
C ARG A 16 -4.77 3.26 15.37
N MET A 17 -5.36 4.03 14.44
CA MET A 17 -5.29 5.51 14.41
C MET A 17 -6.32 6.16 15.34
N GLY A 18 -7.24 5.39 15.93
CA GLY A 18 -8.27 5.88 16.84
C GLY A 18 -9.11 7.00 16.22
N PRO A 19 -9.37 8.10 16.95
CA PRO A 19 -10.23 9.20 16.48
C PRO A 19 -9.80 9.82 15.16
N LEU A 20 -8.51 9.76 14.81
CA LEU A 20 -8.00 10.34 13.57
C LEU A 20 -8.60 9.71 12.32
N SER A 21 -8.99 8.42 12.38
CA SER A 21 -9.58 7.71 11.24
C SER A 21 -11.11 7.66 11.26
N GLU A 22 -11.79 8.26 12.24
CA GLU A 22 -13.26 8.25 12.32
C GLU A 22 -13.92 9.00 11.17
N ASN A 23 -13.35 10.12 10.78
CA ASN A 23 -13.94 11.03 9.78
C ASN A 23 -13.21 11.03 8.44
N VAL A 24 -11.96 10.55 8.39
CA VAL A 24 -11.16 10.51 7.17
C VAL A 24 -10.45 9.17 7.02
N ASN A 25 -10.14 8.78 5.80
CA ASN A 25 -9.30 7.61 5.57
C ASN A 25 -7.85 7.89 6.00
N LYS A 26 -7.18 6.89 6.60
CA LYS A 26 -5.79 7.03 7.06
C LYS A 26 -4.81 7.48 5.97
N SER A 27 -5.07 7.13 4.71
CA SER A 27 -4.21 7.49 3.58
C SER A 27 -4.18 8.99 3.27
N VAL A 28 -5.19 9.74 3.71
CA VAL A 28 -5.22 11.20 3.56
C VAL A 28 -4.81 11.96 4.81
N LEU A 29 -4.44 11.26 5.89
CA LEU A 29 -3.86 11.90 7.06
C LEU A 29 -2.48 12.48 6.70
N PRO A 30 -2.16 13.70 7.18
CA PRO A 30 -0.93 14.36 6.81
C PRO A 30 0.27 13.86 7.61
N ILE A 31 1.39 13.65 6.92
CA ILE A 31 2.73 13.50 7.47
C ILE A 31 3.60 14.56 6.81
N ASN A 32 4.29 15.39 7.61
CA ASN A 32 5.06 16.53 7.11
C ASN A 32 4.26 17.39 6.11
N PHE A 33 3.05 17.79 6.50
CA PHE A 33 2.14 18.66 5.73
C PHE A 33 1.61 18.07 4.41
N LYS A 34 1.82 16.79 4.14
CA LYS A 34 1.39 16.11 2.93
C LYS A 34 0.68 14.80 3.27
N ALA A 35 -0.44 14.49 2.61
CA ALA A 35 -1.16 13.23 2.82
C ALA A 35 -0.27 12.02 2.47
N VAL A 36 -0.40 10.94 3.22
CA VAL A 36 0.39 9.71 3.00
C VAL A 36 0.28 9.23 1.56
N ILE A 37 -0.93 9.25 0.99
CA ILE A 37 -1.13 8.80 -0.40
C ILE A 37 -0.38 9.66 -1.42
N SER A 38 -0.19 10.97 -1.17
CA SER A 38 0.61 11.84 -2.02
C SER A 38 2.10 11.50 -1.96
N HIS A 39 2.62 11.10 -0.78
CA HIS A 39 4.00 10.62 -0.69
C HIS A 39 4.23 9.39 -1.56
N ILE A 40 3.21 8.53 -1.74
CA ILE A 40 3.29 7.36 -2.61
C ILE A 40 3.19 7.77 -4.08
N ILE A 41 2.16 8.53 -4.45
CA ILE A 41 1.89 8.92 -5.85
C ILE A 41 3.09 9.66 -6.44
N GLU A 42 3.67 10.60 -5.71
CA GLU A 42 4.79 11.43 -6.16
C GLU A 42 6.13 10.69 -6.29
N LYS A 43 6.21 9.42 -5.87
CA LYS A 43 7.36 8.55 -6.15
C LYS A 43 7.44 8.10 -7.60
N PHE A 44 6.35 8.22 -8.35
CA PHE A 44 6.21 7.68 -9.68
C PHE A 44 6.10 8.78 -10.73
N HIS A 45 6.42 8.43 -11.96
CA HIS A 45 6.28 9.36 -13.08
C HIS A 45 4.81 9.72 -13.31
N LYS A 46 4.52 10.94 -13.77
CA LYS A 46 3.15 11.45 -14.00
C LYS A 46 2.29 10.58 -14.94
N ASP A 47 2.93 9.87 -15.86
CA ASP A 47 2.23 8.98 -16.81
C ASP A 47 1.97 7.58 -16.24
N THR A 48 2.31 7.35 -14.96
CA THR A 48 2.06 6.07 -14.29
C THR A 48 0.56 5.85 -14.11
N GLU A 49 0.09 4.64 -14.43
CA GLU A 49 -1.28 4.22 -14.16
C GLU A 49 -1.41 3.71 -12.73
N PHE A 50 -2.34 4.26 -11.97
CA PHE A 50 -2.62 3.83 -10.60
C PHE A 50 -3.92 3.03 -10.53
N VAL A 51 -3.93 1.98 -9.70
CA VAL A 51 -5.13 1.24 -9.29
C VAL A 51 -5.27 1.42 -7.78
N ILE A 52 -6.33 2.07 -7.32
CA ILE A 52 -6.51 2.38 -5.91
C ILE A 52 -7.73 1.67 -5.37
N ALA A 53 -7.50 0.72 -4.44
CA ALA A 53 -8.56 0.03 -3.73
C ALA A 53 -9.12 0.93 -2.63
N LEU A 54 -10.42 1.20 -2.65
CA LEU A 54 -11.12 2.11 -1.76
C LEU A 54 -12.23 1.40 -0.97
N GLY A 55 -12.36 1.69 0.31
CA GLY A 55 -13.41 1.15 1.17
C GLY A 55 -13.86 2.19 2.20
N HIS A 56 -13.29 2.14 3.40
CA HIS A 56 -13.58 3.11 4.46
C HIS A 56 -13.35 4.54 4.01
N LYS A 57 -14.39 5.40 4.15
CA LYS A 57 -14.32 6.83 3.78
C LYS A 57 -13.76 7.07 2.36
N LYS A 58 -14.18 6.23 1.41
CA LYS A 58 -13.71 6.25 0.01
C LYS A 58 -13.79 7.63 -0.64
N ASP A 59 -14.85 8.41 -0.34
CA ASP A 59 -15.06 9.72 -0.94
C ASP A 59 -14.03 10.75 -0.46
N THR A 60 -13.53 10.64 0.77
CA THR A 60 -12.46 11.52 1.25
C THR A 60 -11.17 11.30 0.45
N VAL A 61 -10.85 10.05 0.11
CA VAL A 61 -9.68 9.72 -0.71
C VAL A 61 -9.85 10.20 -2.15
N LYS A 62 -11.02 9.88 -2.77
CA LYS A 62 -11.32 10.32 -4.15
C LYS A 62 -11.25 11.84 -4.30
N ASN A 63 -11.90 12.57 -3.39
CA ASN A 63 -11.92 14.03 -3.43
C ASN A 63 -10.54 14.63 -3.23
N TYR A 64 -9.77 14.10 -2.26
CA TYR A 64 -8.40 14.53 -2.05
C TYR A 64 -7.54 14.35 -3.30
N ILE A 65 -7.53 13.14 -3.88
CA ILE A 65 -6.72 12.84 -5.05
C ILE A 65 -7.12 13.72 -6.25
N LYS A 66 -8.43 13.90 -6.48
CA LYS A 66 -8.94 14.75 -7.57
C LYS A 66 -8.44 16.20 -7.46
N LEU A 67 -8.27 16.71 -6.24
CA LEU A 67 -7.78 18.07 -6.00
C LEU A 67 -6.25 18.16 -6.02
N ALA A 68 -5.57 17.20 -5.41
CA ALA A 68 -4.13 17.22 -5.23
C ALA A 68 -3.35 16.66 -6.43
N HIS A 69 -3.95 15.74 -7.20
CA HIS A 69 -3.31 15.03 -8.32
C HIS A 69 -4.27 14.92 -9.52
N PRO A 70 -4.81 16.03 -10.04
CA PRO A 70 -5.83 16.02 -11.11
C PRO A 70 -5.35 15.43 -12.45
N GLU A 71 -4.03 15.42 -12.68
CA GLU A 71 -3.39 14.92 -13.91
C GLU A 71 -3.09 13.41 -13.86
N CYS A 72 -3.23 12.76 -12.70
CA CYS A 72 -2.90 11.34 -12.56
C CYS A 72 -3.93 10.43 -13.20
N ASN A 73 -3.47 9.39 -13.90
CA ASN A 73 -4.34 8.35 -14.45
C ASN A 73 -4.67 7.31 -13.37
N ILE A 74 -5.89 7.39 -12.81
CA ILE A 74 -6.30 6.58 -11.66
C ILE A 74 -7.56 5.78 -11.96
N THR A 75 -7.47 4.47 -11.74
CA THR A 75 -8.61 3.56 -11.67
C THR A 75 -8.95 3.30 -10.22
N TYR A 76 -10.18 3.59 -9.81
CA TYR A 76 -10.67 3.30 -8.47
C TYR A 76 -11.42 1.96 -8.45
N VAL A 77 -11.07 1.09 -7.50
CA VAL A 77 -11.75 -0.19 -7.26
C VAL A 77 -12.41 -0.12 -5.89
N GLU A 78 -13.72 -0.17 -5.85
CA GLU A 78 -14.46 -0.14 -4.60
C GLU A 78 -14.49 -1.52 -3.95
N ILE A 79 -14.10 -1.56 -2.68
CA ILE A 79 -14.05 -2.78 -1.86
C ILE A 79 -15.28 -2.78 -0.96
N ASP A 80 -16.15 -3.74 -1.13
CA ASP A 80 -17.37 -3.93 -0.35
C ASP A 80 -17.08 -4.48 1.05
N LYS A 81 -16.10 -5.39 1.15
CA LYS A 81 -15.73 -6.10 2.37
C LYS A 81 -14.39 -5.60 2.93
N PHE A 82 -14.40 -4.47 3.64
CA PHE A 82 -13.20 -3.91 4.28
C PHE A 82 -13.21 -4.01 5.81
N ILE A 83 -14.24 -4.64 6.42
CA ILE A 83 -14.40 -4.88 7.86
C ILE A 83 -14.82 -6.35 8.07
N GLY A 84 -14.38 -6.92 9.21
CA GLY A 84 -14.80 -8.24 9.69
C GLY A 84 -14.02 -9.41 9.06
N PRO A 85 -14.46 -10.65 9.35
CA PRO A 85 -13.76 -11.86 8.89
C PRO A 85 -13.65 -11.91 7.37
N GLY A 86 -12.45 -12.23 6.86
CA GLY A 86 -12.16 -12.32 5.42
C GLY A 86 -11.93 -10.96 4.74
N SER A 87 -12.02 -9.83 5.45
CA SER A 87 -11.46 -8.57 4.99
C SER A 87 -9.93 -8.57 5.16
N GLY A 88 -9.23 -7.75 4.38
CA GLY A 88 -7.78 -7.61 4.51
C GLY A 88 -7.10 -7.20 3.21
N PRO A 89 -5.78 -6.96 3.25
CA PRO A 89 -5.04 -6.52 2.07
C PRO A 89 -5.09 -7.52 0.92
N GLY A 90 -5.05 -8.84 1.21
CA GLY A 90 -5.17 -9.87 0.18
C GLY A 90 -6.51 -9.84 -0.56
N TYR A 91 -7.63 -9.65 0.17
CA TYR A 91 -8.95 -9.50 -0.44
C TYR A 91 -9.03 -8.25 -1.33
N SER A 92 -8.51 -7.11 -0.83
CA SER A 92 -8.49 -5.86 -1.58
C SER A 92 -7.62 -5.96 -2.84
N LEU A 93 -6.47 -6.64 -2.76
CA LEU A 93 -5.61 -6.87 -3.91
C LEU A 93 -6.29 -7.80 -4.94
N LEU A 94 -6.94 -8.87 -4.47
CA LEU A 94 -7.68 -9.79 -5.35
C LEU A 94 -8.82 -9.08 -6.09
N ALA A 95 -9.52 -8.14 -5.45
CA ALA A 95 -10.55 -7.33 -6.11
C ALA A 95 -9.98 -6.44 -7.23
N CYS A 96 -8.70 -6.07 -7.15
CA CYS A 96 -8.02 -5.28 -8.17
C CYS A 96 -7.46 -6.13 -9.35
N LYS A 97 -7.55 -7.47 -9.30
CA LYS A 97 -6.87 -8.39 -10.22
C LYS A 97 -7.08 -8.08 -11.71
N ASP A 98 -8.31 -7.73 -12.11
CA ASP A 98 -8.65 -7.52 -13.52
C ASP A 98 -8.00 -6.25 -14.10
N TYR A 99 -7.59 -5.33 -13.24
CA TYR A 99 -6.87 -4.10 -13.60
C TYR A 99 -5.35 -4.27 -13.52
N LEU A 100 -4.85 -5.38 -12.95
CA LEU A 100 -3.44 -5.66 -12.67
C LEU A 100 -2.87 -6.82 -13.51
N GLN A 101 -3.38 -7.02 -14.74
CA GLN A 101 -2.90 -8.07 -15.66
C GLN A 101 -1.61 -7.62 -16.40
N CYS A 102 -0.67 -7.02 -15.66
CA CYS A 102 0.64 -6.55 -16.12
C CYS A 102 1.59 -6.50 -14.92
N PRO A 103 2.89 -6.26 -15.11
CA PRO A 103 3.76 -5.95 -13.99
C PRO A 103 3.19 -4.81 -13.14
N PHE A 104 3.28 -4.92 -11.82
CA PHE A 104 2.80 -3.87 -10.93
C PHE A 104 3.62 -3.76 -9.65
N VAL A 105 3.63 -2.55 -9.08
CA VAL A 105 4.18 -2.28 -7.76
C VAL A 105 3.02 -2.14 -6.78
N PHE A 106 3.10 -2.83 -5.66
CA PHE A 106 2.09 -2.82 -4.61
C PHE A 106 2.52 -1.93 -3.44
N PHE A 107 1.58 -1.11 -2.95
CA PHE A 107 1.74 -0.31 -1.74
C PHE A 107 0.57 -0.50 -0.77
N ALA A 108 0.88 -0.70 0.51
CA ALA A 108 -0.06 -0.39 1.57
C ALA A 108 -0.14 1.14 1.75
N SER A 109 -1.35 1.68 1.92
CA SER A 109 -1.56 3.14 1.98
C SER A 109 -1.04 3.83 3.26
N ASP A 110 -0.35 3.12 4.12
CA ASP A 110 0.30 3.61 5.35
C ASP A 110 1.83 3.41 5.34
N THR A 111 2.39 3.08 4.20
CA THR A 111 3.82 2.89 4.02
C THR A 111 4.42 4.05 3.25
N ILE A 112 5.39 4.73 3.84
CA ILE A 112 6.17 5.78 3.20
C ILE A 112 7.57 5.24 2.95
N VAL A 113 7.98 5.23 1.68
CA VAL A 113 9.31 4.82 1.24
C VAL A 113 10.12 6.07 0.91
N LEU A 114 11.28 6.24 1.52
CA LEU A 114 12.17 7.38 1.27
C LEU A 114 13.11 7.09 0.09
N GLU A 115 13.52 5.85 -0.05
CA GLU A 115 14.41 5.39 -1.09
C GLU A 115 13.76 5.42 -2.48
N SER A 116 14.56 5.29 -3.52
CA SER A 116 14.09 5.11 -4.89
C SER A 116 13.38 3.76 -5.04
N ILE A 117 12.31 3.74 -5.82
CA ILE A 117 11.61 2.49 -6.14
C ILE A 117 12.42 1.73 -7.19
N PRO A 118 12.74 0.44 -6.97
CA PRO A 118 13.44 -0.39 -7.95
C PRO A 118 12.65 -0.60 -9.23
N ASP A 119 13.34 -0.93 -10.31
CA ASP A 119 12.72 -1.32 -11.57
C ASP A 119 11.87 -2.61 -11.42
N VAL A 120 10.86 -2.73 -12.27
CA VAL A 120 9.90 -3.85 -12.27
C VAL A 120 10.36 -5.05 -13.12
N ASP A 121 11.65 -5.17 -13.38
CA ASP A 121 12.20 -6.26 -14.20
C ASP A 121 12.22 -7.61 -13.48
N ASN A 122 12.28 -7.57 -12.17
CA ASN A 122 12.23 -8.73 -11.29
C ASN A 122 11.24 -8.52 -10.16
N ASN A 123 10.80 -9.61 -9.53
CA ASN A 123 10.03 -9.52 -8.29
C ASN A 123 10.96 -9.09 -7.14
N TRP A 124 10.50 -8.12 -6.38
CA TRP A 124 11.19 -7.64 -5.18
C TRP A 124 10.21 -7.33 -4.06
N LEU A 125 10.71 -7.28 -2.84
CA LEU A 125 9.97 -6.88 -1.66
C LEU A 125 10.77 -5.81 -0.90
N GLY A 126 10.15 -4.66 -0.64
CA GLY A 126 10.71 -3.63 0.23
C GLY A 126 10.68 -4.13 1.68
N ILE A 127 11.81 -4.04 2.37
CA ILE A 127 11.95 -4.49 3.75
C ILE A 127 12.62 -3.41 4.60
N CYS A 128 12.29 -3.39 5.89
CA CYS A 128 12.96 -2.53 6.87
C CYS A 128 13.29 -3.30 8.14
N SER A 129 14.26 -2.79 8.91
CA SER A 129 14.57 -3.34 10.23
C SER A 129 13.47 -3.01 11.22
N VAL A 130 13.10 -3.98 12.06
CA VAL A 130 12.07 -3.82 13.09
C VAL A 130 12.59 -4.20 14.47
N LYS A 131 12.13 -3.48 15.50
CA LYS A 131 12.50 -3.75 16.90
C LYS A 131 11.71 -4.92 17.48
N ASN A 132 10.43 -5.03 17.14
CA ASN A 132 9.51 -6.04 17.66
C ASN A 132 8.95 -6.90 16.51
N PRO A 133 9.63 -7.97 16.09
CA PRO A 133 9.22 -8.80 14.96
C PRO A 133 7.79 -9.35 15.07
N LYS A 134 7.33 -9.67 16.29
CA LYS A 134 5.99 -10.20 16.55
C LYS A 134 4.82 -9.30 16.12
N ASP A 135 5.08 -8.02 15.88
CA ASP A 135 4.06 -7.05 15.49
C ASP A 135 3.90 -6.95 13.95
N TYR A 136 4.77 -7.61 13.21
CA TYR A 136 4.90 -7.48 11.75
C TYR A 136 4.96 -8.84 11.04
N CYS A 137 4.66 -8.83 9.75
CA CYS A 137 5.08 -9.91 8.87
C CYS A 137 6.59 -9.78 8.64
N THR A 138 7.36 -10.79 8.98
CA THR A 138 8.82 -10.77 8.90
C THR A 138 9.34 -11.76 7.86
N VAL A 139 10.56 -11.53 7.40
CA VAL A 139 11.20 -12.35 6.37
C VAL A 139 12.55 -12.89 6.81
N LYS A 140 12.84 -14.13 6.41
CA LYS A 140 14.18 -14.71 6.45
C LYS A 140 14.81 -14.60 5.08
N ILE A 141 16.03 -14.06 5.04
CA ILE A 141 16.78 -13.83 3.81
C ILE A 141 17.96 -14.78 3.77
N LYS A 142 18.19 -15.39 2.61
CA LYS A 142 19.38 -16.15 2.28
C LYS A 142 19.78 -15.82 0.84
N ASP A 143 21.04 -15.47 0.62
CA ASP A 143 21.60 -15.15 -0.71
C ASP A 143 20.77 -14.11 -1.49
N ASN A 144 20.34 -13.05 -0.80
CA ASN A 144 19.44 -11.99 -1.29
C ASN A 144 18.03 -12.47 -1.72
N LEU A 145 17.65 -13.69 -1.38
CA LEU A 145 16.32 -14.24 -1.64
C LEU A 145 15.55 -14.41 -0.34
N ILE A 146 14.25 -14.11 -0.39
CA ILE A 146 13.33 -14.40 0.71
C ILE A 146 13.04 -15.90 0.67
N VAL A 147 13.43 -16.61 1.73
CA VAL A 147 13.24 -18.06 1.84
C VAL A 147 12.11 -18.44 2.79
N GLN A 148 11.65 -17.50 3.61
CA GLN A 148 10.55 -17.73 4.57
C GLN A 148 9.87 -16.41 4.91
N ILE A 149 8.56 -16.47 5.12
CA ILE A 149 7.73 -15.37 5.65
C ILE A 149 7.06 -15.86 6.93
N ASP A 150 7.18 -15.07 8.00
CA ASP A 150 6.57 -15.35 9.31
C ASP A 150 5.56 -14.25 9.63
N ASP A 151 4.28 -14.61 9.80
CA ASP A 151 3.21 -13.64 10.05
C ASP A 151 2.97 -13.46 11.56
N LYS A 152 3.49 -12.37 12.12
CA LYS A 152 3.26 -11.90 13.50
C LYS A 152 3.52 -12.98 14.56
N ILE A 153 4.58 -13.71 14.41
CA ILE A 153 5.03 -14.71 15.38
C ILE A 153 6.34 -14.29 16.06
N ILE A 154 6.65 -14.94 17.17
CA ILE A 154 7.96 -14.75 17.81
C ILE A 154 9.03 -15.40 16.92
N THR A 155 9.94 -14.61 16.42
CA THR A 155 11.01 -15.04 15.52
C THR A 155 12.28 -14.22 15.74
N ASN A 156 13.41 -14.75 15.29
CA ASN A 156 14.69 -14.03 15.26
C ASN A 156 14.90 -13.22 13.97
N ASN A 157 13.91 -13.16 13.09
CA ASN A 157 13.99 -12.35 11.90
C ASN A 157 14.06 -10.85 12.27
N LYS A 158 14.93 -10.10 11.59
CA LYS A 158 15.17 -8.67 11.87
C LYS A 158 14.47 -7.74 10.88
N TYR A 159 13.95 -8.28 9.78
CA TYR A 159 13.37 -7.51 8.68
C TYR A 159 11.89 -7.82 8.53
N ALA A 160 11.10 -6.77 8.27
CA ALA A 160 9.66 -6.84 8.01
C ALA A 160 9.30 -6.07 6.74
N PHE A 161 8.09 -6.33 6.24
CA PHE A 161 7.48 -5.65 5.10
C PHE A 161 6.05 -5.22 5.37
#